data_cefe7c5d54db6761f72c8631d5c484a2
#
_entry.id   cefe7c5d54db6761f72c8631d5c484a2
#
_cell.length_a   1.000
_cell.length_b   1.000
_cell.length_c   1.000
_cell.angle_alpha   90.00
_cell.angle_beta   90.00
_cell.angle_gamma   90.00
#
_symmetry.space_group_name_H-M   'P 1'
#
loop_
_entity.id
_entity.type
_entity.pdbx_description
1 polymer ?
#
loop_
_entity_poly.entity_id
_entity_poly.type
_entity_poly.pdbx_seq_one_letter_code
_entity_poly.pdbx_strand_id
1 'polypeptide(L)'
;MDIIELLKVIFLGIVEGITEWLPISSTGHMILVDEFIHLNVSQDFMDVFLVVIQLGAILAVVVLYWNKLWPFYIKKLPRRTQMAIAKKPKWAQVILNFVERFCDKEKWVLWFKIVVACLPTIVIALPFDDFIEEHFNNYVVVAIALIVYGVLFIIVENYNKGREPQCTSLEDLSFKTAFLIGCFQVLSVIPGTSRSGSTIIGGILVGTSRTVAAEFTFFLGIPVMFGASLLKIVKFGFGFTGTEVLILVIGMVVAFVVSILAIKFLMGYIKKHDFKAFGWYRIVLGVLVLVYFIGKILLA
;
A
#
# COMPACT_ATOMS: atom_id res chain seq x y z
N MET A 1 -9.90 -9.74 -27.09
CA MET A 1 -10.16 -10.32 -25.74
C MET A 1 -11.54 -10.95 -25.80
N ASP A 2 -11.66 -12.22 -25.47
CA ASP A 2 -12.95 -12.91 -25.36
C ASP A 2 -13.63 -12.64 -24.00
N ILE A 3 -14.86 -13.15 -23.82
CA ILE A 3 -15.64 -12.91 -22.60
C ILE A 3 -15.03 -13.61 -21.37
N ILE A 4 -14.36 -14.75 -21.57
CA ILE A 4 -13.72 -15.51 -20.49
C ILE A 4 -12.51 -14.77 -19.96
N GLU A 5 -11.66 -14.25 -20.85
CA GLU A 5 -10.52 -13.42 -20.48
C GLU A 5 -10.97 -12.13 -19.78
N LEU A 6 -12.05 -11.49 -20.23
CA LEU A 6 -12.65 -10.35 -19.56
C LEU A 6 -13.06 -10.68 -18.12
N LEU A 7 -13.74 -11.81 -17.90
CA LEU A 7 -14.17 -12.24 -16.58
C LEU A 7 -12.97 -12.53 -15.66
N LYS A 8 -11.89 -13.13 -16.19
CA LYS A 8 -10.66 -13.37 -15.43
C LYS A 8 -10.02 -12.04 -14.99
N VAL A 9 -9.90 -11.06 -15.89
CA VAL A 9 -9.36 -9.73 -15.57
C VAL A 9 -10.18 -9.04 -14.48
N ILE A 10 -11.51 -9.09 -14.60
CA ILE A 10 -12.42 -8.53 -13.59
C ILE A 10 -12.20 -9.22 -12.25
N PHE A 11 -12.12 -10.56 -12.24
CA PHE A 11 -11.90 -11.31 -11.02
C PHE A 11 -10.56 -10.96 -10.34
N LEU A 12 -9.47 -10.91 -11.10
CA LEU A 12 -8.15 -10.49 -10.60
C LEU A 12 -8.18 -9.07 -10.04
N GLY A 13 -8.85 -8.14 -10.72
CA GLY A 13 -9.05 -6.78 -10.22
C GLY A 13 -9.85 -6.71 -8.92
N ILE A 14 -10.85 -7.60 -8.74
CA ILE A 14 -11.61 -7.71 -7.49
C ILE A 14 -10.71 -8.24 -6.37
N VAL A 15 -9.95 -9.31 -6.62
CA VAL A 15 -9.02 -9.88 -5.65
C VAL A 15 -8.01 -8.83 -5.19
N GLU A 16 -7.37 -8.14 -6.13
CA GLU A 16 -6.42 -7.07 -5.84
C GLU A 16 -7.06 -5.95 -5.03
N GLY A 17 -8.22 -5.43 -5.48
CA GLY A 17 -8.89 -4.32 -4.81
C GLY A 17 -9.32 -4.63 -3.37
N ILE A 18 -9.60 -5.89 -3.03
CA ILE A 18 -9.90 -6.32 -1.66
C ILE A 18 -8.60 -6.50 -0.87
N THR A 19 -7.66 -7.25 -1.39
CA THR A 19 -6.56 -7.82 -0.62
C THR A 19 -5.39 -6.86 -0.41
N GLU A 20 -5.28 -5.82 -1.23
CA GLU A 20 -4.23 -4.80 -1.09
C GLU A 20 -4.41 -3.94 0.17
N TRP A 21 -5.63 -3.58 0.52
CA TRP A 21 -5.91 -2.71 1.66
C TRP A 21 -6.09 -3.46 2.98
N LEU A 22 -6.70 -4.64 2.91
CA LEU A 22 -6.79 -5.51 4.06
C LEU A 22 -5.39 -6.09 4.35
N PRO A 23 -4.97 -6.18 5.62
CA PRO A 23 -3.64 -6.69 5.94
C PRO A 23 -3.57 -8.23 5.83
N ILE A 24 -3.95 -8.78 4.64
CA ILE A 24 -4.08 -10.22 4.37
C ILE A 24 -3.17 -10.75 3.26
N SER A 25 -2.38 -9.87 2.63
CA SER A 25 -1.45 -10.14 1.52
C SER A 25 -2.10 -10.43 0.17
N SER A 26 -2.09 -9.44 -0.72
CA SER A 26 -2.50 -9.59 -2.12
C SER A 26 -1.66 -10.66 -2.84
N THR A 27 -0.35 -10.67 -2.66
CA THR A 27 0.56 -11.69 -3.24
C THR A 27 0.16 -13.11 -2.87
N GLY A 28 -0.19 -13.35 -1.60
CA GLY A 28 -0.63 -14.69 -1.15
C GLY A 28 -1.91 -15.17 -1.84
N HIS A 29 -2.82 -14.24 -2.11
CA HIS A 29 -4.06 -14.56 -2.85
C HIS A 29 -3.79 -14.76 -4.34
N MET A 30 -2.96 -13.90 -4.94
CA MET A 30 -2.64 -13.99 -6.37
C MET A 30 -1.95 -15.30 -6.73
N ILE A 31 -1.04 -15.81 -5.88
CA ILE A 31 -0.41 -17.14 -6.09
C ILE A 31 -1.46 -18.26 -6.11
N LEU A 32 -2.45 -18.25 -5.20
CA LEU A 32 -3.52 -19.24 -5.23
C LEU A 32 -4.45 -19.05 -6.44
N VAL A 33 -4.77 -17.81 -6.77
CA VAL A 33 -5.66 -17.51 -7.90
C VAL A 33 -5.00 -17.88 -9.22
N ASP A 34 -3.70 -17.59 -9.37
CA ASP A 34 -2.95 -17.90 -10.59
C ASP A 34 -2.89 -19.41 -10.87
N GLU A 35 -2.96 -20.26 -9.84
CA GLU A 35 -3.01 -21.70 -10.00
C GLU A 35 -4.29 -22.22 -10.72
N PHE A 36 -5.37 -21.45 -10.68
CA PHE A 36 -6.68 -21.84 -11.25
C PHE A 36 -7.14 -20.92 -12.39
N ILE A 37 -6.66 -19.68 -12.41
CA ILE A 37 -7.13 -18.64 -13.32
C ILE A 37 -5.93 -17.97 -13.99
N HIS A 38 -5.49 -18.56 -15.12
CA HIS A 38 -4.44 -17.99 -15.94
C HIS A 38 -5.01 -17.07 -17.02
N LEU A 39 -4.43 -15.87 -17.16
CA LEU A 39 -4.65 -15.03 -18.33
C LEU A 39 -3.85 -15.58 -19.52
N ASN A 40 -4.41 -15.48 -20.71
CA ASN A 40 -3.72 -15.87 -21.94
C ASN A 40 -2.82 -14.72 -22.43
N VAL A 41 -1.76 -14.45 -21.67
CA VAL A 41 -0.78 -13.38 -21.89
C VAL A 41 0.63 -13.93 -21.64
N SER A 42 1.66 -13.17 -22.03
CA SER A 42 3.04 -13.52 -21.69
C SER A 42 3.28 -13.40 -20.17
N GLN A 43 4.23 -14.17 -19.65
CA GLN A 43 4.59 -14.08 -18.22
C GLN A 43 5.09 -12.67 -17.87
N ASP A 44 5.92 -12.08 -18.73
CA ASP A 44 6.43 -10.71 -18.53
C ASP A 44 5.30 -9.69 -18.45
N PHE A 45 4.25 -9.84 -19.25
CA PHE A 45 3.07 -8.98 -19.15
C PHE A 45 2.24 -9.26 -17.89
N MET A 46 2.12 -10.52 -17.47
CA MET A 46 1.43 -10.86 -16.23
C MET A 46 2.10 -10.20 -15.03
N ASP A 47 3.44 -10.20 -14.97
CA ASP A 47 4.21 -9.55 -13.91
C ASP A 47 3.98 -8.02 -13.90
N VAL A 48 3.89 -7.40 -15.09
CA VAL A 48 3.49 -5.98 -15.21
C VAL A 48 2.05 -5.76 -14.76
N PHE A 49 1.13 -6.62 -15.19
CA PHE A 49 -0.29 -6.52 -14.88
C PHE A 49 -0.52 -6.52 -13.37
N LEU A 50 0.06 -7.47 -12.63
CA LEU A 50 -0.11 -7.60 -11.17
C LEU A 50 0.38 -6.36 -10.40
N VAL A 51 1.42 -5.70 -10.89
CA VAL A 51 1.93 -4.47 -10.26
C VAL A 51 1.15 -3.23 -10.71
N VAL A 52 0.77 -3.15 -11.98
CA VAL A 52 0.11 -1.96 -12.54
C VAL A 52 -1.36 -1.84 -12.09
N ILE A 53 -2.08 -2.96 -11.88
CA ILE A 53 -3.44 -2.86 -11.35
C ILE A 53 -3.49 -2.24 -9.95
N GLN A 54 -2.38 -2.28 -9.19
CA GLN A 54 -2.23 -1.56 -7.92
C GLN A 54 -2.36 -0.03 -8.10
N LEU A 55 -2.04 0.53 -9.27
CA LEU A 55 -2.30 1.95 -9.56
C LEU A 55 -3.80 2.26 -9.48
N GLY A 56 -4.65 1.35 -9.94
CA GLY A 56 -6.09 1.47 -9.76
C GLY A 56 -6.45 1.51 -8.28
N ALA A 57 -5.90 0.57 -7.51
CA ALA A 57 -6.13 0.50 -6.07
C ALA A 57 -5.68 1.78 -5.35
N ILE A 58 -4.47 2.29 -5.64
CA ILE A 58 -3.95 3.50 -4.96
C ILE A 58 -4.71 4.77 -5.34
N LEU A 59 -5.26 4.88 -6.55
CA LEU A 59 -6.13 5.98 -6.92
C LEU A 59 -7.37 6.07 -6.04
N ALA A 60 -7.87 4.95 -5.50
CA ALA A 60 -8.96 4.95 -4.52
C ALA A 60 -8.58 5.70 -3.25
N VAL A 61 -7.36 5.55 -2.75
CA VAL A 61 -6.84 6.32 -1.61
C VAL A 61 -6.77 7.80 -1.95
N VAL A 62 -6.20 8.14 -3.10
CA VAL A 62 -6.10 9.55 -3.53
C VAL A 62 -7.47 10.21 -3.57
N VAL A 63 -8.48 9.53 -4.13
CA VAL A 63 -9.85 10.07 -4.23
C VAL A 63 -10.52 10.16 -2.85
N LEU A 64 -10.45 9.10 -2.03
CA LEU A 64 -11.09 9.07 -0.71
C LEU A 64 -10.50 10.09 0.26
N TYR A 65 -9.19 10.31 0.17
CA TYR A 65 -8.44 11.18 1.07
C TYR A 65 -7.92 12.45 0.41
N TRP A 66 -8.51 12.85 -0.73
CA TRP A 66 -8.11 14.05 -1.47
C TRP A 66 -7.93 15.27 -0.59
N ASN A 67 -8.90 15.54 0.28
CA ASN A 67 -8.88 16.68 1.18
C ASN A 67 -7.75 16.64 2.23
N LYS A 68 -7.25 15.45 2.58
CA LYS A 68 -6.10 15.27 3.48
C LYS A 68 -4.76 15.32 2.73
N LEU A 69 -4.73 14.95 1.46
CA LEU A 69 -3.52 14.77 0.66
C LEU A 69 -3.19 15.99 -0.20
N TRP A 70 -4.19 16.68 -0.75
CA TRP A 70 -3.96 17.77 -1.69
C TRP A 70 -3.39 19.00 -0.98
N PRO A 71 -2.11 19.37 -1.23
CA PRO A 71 -1.41 20.36 -0.42
C PRO A 71 -1.59 21.80 -0.93
N PHE A 72 -2.40 22.01 -1.98
CA PHE A 72 -2.57 23.32 -2.58
C PHE A 72 -3.97 23.88 -2.32
N TYR A 73 -4.03 25.15 -2.00
CA TYR A 73 -5.30 25.91 -1.88
C TYR A 73 -5.06 27.39 -2.19
N ILE A 74 -6.13 28.14 -2.41
CA ILE A 74 -6.03 29.59 -2.60
C ILE A 74 -6.62 30.27 -1.36
N LYS A 75 -5.76 30.97 -0.59
CA LYS A 75 -6.17 31.67 0.63
C LYS A 75 -5.87 33.16 0.51
N LYS A 76 -6.82 34.01 0.94
CA LYS A 76 -6.53 35.44 1.15
C LYS A 76 -5.66 35.59 2.41
N LEU A 77 -4.48 36.17 2.25
CA LEU A 77 -3.58 36.38 3.39
C LEU A 77 -4.14 37.43 4.36
N PRO A 78 -4.14 37.16 5.66
CA PRO A 78 -4.44 38.16 6.67
C PRO A 78 -3.51 39.39 6.55
N ARG A 79 -3.99 40.58 6.84
CA ARG A 79 -3.18 41.82 6.80
C ARG A 79 -1.90 41.70 7.62
N ARG A 80 -1.95 41.09 8.81
CA ARG A 80 -0.78 40.87 9.68
C ARG A 80 0.31 40.04 8.96
N THR A 81 -0.06 38.98 8.27
CA THR A 81 0.87 38.12 7.48
C THR A 81 1.46 38.91 6.32
N GLN A 82 0.65 39.71 5.57
CA GLN A 82 1.13 40.55 4.48
C GLN A 82 2.17 41.58 4.96
N MET A 83 1.90 42.24 6.09
CA MET A 83 2.85 43.17 6.69
C MET A 83 4.15 42.51 7.14
N ALA A 84 4.09 41.29 7.69
CA ALA A 84 5.27 40.54 8.07
C ALA A 84 6.12 40.14 6.86
N ILE A 85 5.48 39.72 5.78
CA ILE A 85 6.15 39.38 4.51
C ILE A 85 6.77 40.62 3.88
N ALA A 86 6.09 41.78 3.89
CA ALA A 86 6.59 43.01 3.29
C ALA A 86 7.92 43.54 3.92
N LYS A 87 8.25 43.10 5.14
CA LYS A 87 9.51 43.43 5.83
C LYS A 87 10.68 42.53 5.41
N LYS A 88 10.47 41.52 4.58
CA LYS A 88 11.50 40.56 4.12
C LYS A 88 12.14 41.04 2.80
N PRO A 89 13.33 40.53 2.42
CA PRO A 89 13.92 40.79 1.12
C PRO A 89 12.99 40.41 -0.04
N LYS A 90 13.07 41.11 -1.19
CA LYS A 90 12.16 40.91 -2.33
C LYS A 90 12.02 39.45 -2.77
N TRP A 91 13.14 38.71 -2.87
CA TRP A 91 13.10 37.28 -3.22
C TRP A 91 12.33 36.46 -2.19
N ALA A 92 12.48 36.73 -0.91
CA ALA A 92 11.77 36.05 0.17
C ALA A 92 10.27 36.41 0.18
N GLN A 93 9.90 37.65 -0.19
CA GLN A 93 8.50 38.07 -0.33
C GLN A 93 7.78 37.24 -1.39
N VAL A 94 8.40 36.98 -2.56
CA VAL A 94 7.83 36.18 -3.63
C VAL A 94 7.57 34.75 -3.15
N ILE A 95 8.57 34.11 -2.56
CA ILE A 95 8.45 32.72 -2.06
C ILE A 95 7.43 32.64 -0.93
N LEU A 96 7.50 33.52 0.07
CA LEU A 96 6.59 33.49 1.22
C LEU A 96 5.15 33.81 0.82
N ASN A 97 4.93 34.76 -0.09
CA ASN A 97 3.59 35.01 -0.64
C ASN A 97 3.03 33.79 -1.36
N PHE A 98 3.84 33.11 -2.16
CA PHE A 98 3.43 31.88 -2.82
C PHE A 98 3.09 30.78 -1.81
N VAL A 99 4.01 30.49 -0.87
CA VAL A 99 3.83 29.44 0.14
C VAL A 99 2.63 29.72 1.04
N GLU A 100 2.51 30.92 1.60
CA GLU A 100 1.42 31.25 2.52
C GLU A 100 0.05 31.35 1.82
N ARG A 101 0.03 31.64 0.52
CA ARG A 101 -1.19 31.80 -0.25
C ARG A 101 -1.68 30.50 -0.90
N PHE A 102 -0.75 29.60 -1.30
CA PHE A 102 -1.06 28.45 -2.13
C PHE A 102 -0.73 27.11 -1.46
N CYS A 103 0.08 27.07 -0.40
CA CYS A 103 0.53 25.82 0.21
C CYS A 103 -0.09 25.59 1.59
N ASP A 104 -0.62 24.39 1.80
CA ASP A 104 -1.05 23.90 3.11
C ASP A 104 0.15 23.25 3.82
N LYS A 105 0.66 23.93 4.84
CA LYS A 105 1.87 23.50 5.55
C LYS A 105 1.70 22.14 6.24
N GLU A 106 0.54 21.87 6.80
CA GLU A 106 0.27 20.61 7.52
C GLU A 106 0.30 19.44 6.55
N LYS A 107 -0.30 19.61 5.37
CA LYS A 107 -0.28 18.58 4.32
C LYS A 107 1.11 18.37 3.72
N TRP A 108 1.88 19.44 3.53
CA TRP A 108 3.28 19.31 3.13
C TRP A 108 4.13 18.59 4.17
N VAL A 109 3.92 18.86 5.47
CA VAL A 109 4.57 18.12 6.55
C VAL A 109 4.18 16.64 6.51
N LEU A 110 2.91 16.31 6.24
CA LEU A 110 2.47 14.93 6.05
C LEU A 110 3.19 14.26 4.86
N TRP A 111 3.29 14.94 3.72
CA TRP A 111 4.04 14.43 2.57
C TRP A 111 5.52 14.20 2.88
N PHE A 112 6.17 15.10 3.62
CA PHE A 112 7.56 14.89 4.07
C PHE A 112 7.68 13.68 5.01
N LYS A 113 6.72 13.46 5.93
CA LYS A 113 6.67 12.26 6.76
C LYS A 113 6.55 10.99 5.90
N ILE A 114 5.72 11.01 4.85
CA ILE A 114 5.57 9.90 3.89
C ILE A 114 6.89 9.63 3.17
N VAL A 115 7.54 10.66 2.65
CA VAL A 115 8.86 10.53 1.97
C VAL A 115 9.91 9.93 2.92
N VAL A 116 10.00 10.43 4.15
CA VAL A 116 10.92 9.91 5.16
C VAL A 116 10.65 8.43 5.46
N ALA A 117 9.37 8.02 5.50
CA ALA A 117 9.00 6.62 5.69
C ALA A 117 9.28 5.73 4.47
N CYS A 118 9.39 6.29 3.26
CA CYS A 118 9.81 5.53 2.08
C CYS A 118 11.32 5.23 2.05
N LEU A 119 12.15 6.08 2.68
CA LEU A 119 13.61 5.98 2.57
C LEU A 119 14.18 4.61 2.95
N PRO A 120 13.80 3.97 4.09
CA PRO A 120 14.33 2.66 4.44
C PRO A 120 14.05 1.60 3.36
N THR A 121 12.83 1.59 2.82
CA THR A 121 12.43 0.63 1.78
C THR A 121 13.19 0.88 0.48
N ILE A 122 13.34 2.13 0.05
CA ILE A 122 14.09 2.47 -1.17
C ILE A 122 15.55 2.01 -1.04
N VAL A 123 16.21 2.29 0.10
CA VAL A 123 17.61 1.94 0.33
C VAL A 123 17.83 0.43 0.35
N ILE A 124 16.88 -0.34 0.86
CA ILE A 124 17.01 -1.81 0.97
C ILE A 124 16.43 -2.52 -0.24
N ALA A 125 15.22 -2.14 -0.72
CA ALA A 125 14.54 -2.86 -1.78
C ALA A 125 15.26 -2.73 -3.12
N LEU A 126 15.65 -1.50 -3.53
CA LEU A 126 16.25 -1.30 -4.86
C LEU A 126 17.53 -2.12 -5.11
N PRO A 127 18.50 -2.20 -4.18
CA PRO A 127 19.70 -3.01 -4.41
C PRO A 127 19.47 -4.52 -4.38
N PHE A 128 18.40 -4.99 -3.75
CA PHE A 128 18.14 -6.42 -3.52
C PHE A 128 16.90 -6.93 -4.27
N ASP A 129 16.29 -6.12 -5.13
CA ASP A 129 15.06 -6.46 -5.89
C ASP A 129 15.20 -7.80 -6.63
N ASP A 130 16.23 -7.90 -7.50
CA ASP A 130 16.47 -9.10 -8.31
C ASP A 130 16.80 -10.33 -7.43
N PHE A 131 17.60 -10.15 -6.37
CA PHE A 131 17.92 -11.23 -5.43
C PHE A 131 16.67 -11.75 -4.70
N ILE A 132 15.77 -10.85 -4.32
CA ILE A 132 14.55 -11.19 -3.60
C ILE A 132 13.55 -11.87 -4.55
N GLU A 133 13.42 -11.39 -5.77
CA GLU A 133 12.56 -11.99 -6.79
C GLU A 133 13.02 -13.43 -7.08
N GLU A 134 14.31 -13.66 -7.24
CA GLU A 134 14.86 -14.99 -7.54
C GLU A 134 14.74 -16.00 -6.39
N HIS A 135 14.97 -15.57 -5.12
CA HIS A 135 15.09 -16.51 -4.01
C HIS A 135 13.84 -16.62 -3.14
N PHE A 136 13.02 -15.55 -3.06
CA PHE A 136 11.89 -15.48 -2.15
C PHE A 136 10.52 -15.54 -2.86
N ASN A 137 10.47 -15.39 -4.19
CA ASN A 137 9.19 -15.44 -4.93
C ASN A 137 8.75 -16.88 -5.17
N ASN A 138 8.41 -17.59 -4.09
CA ASN A 138 7.91 -18.95 -4.14
C ASN A 138 6.82 -19.17 -3.08
N TYR A 139 5.94 -20.16 -3.31
CA TYR A 139 4.77 -20.42 -2.48
C TYR A 139 5.11 -20.79 -1.03
N VAL A 140 6.29 -21.41 -0.78
CA VAL A 140 6.72 -21.80 0.57
C VAL A 140 7.02 -20.56 1.40
N VAL A 141 7.81 -19.63 0.85
CA VAL A 141 8.15 -18.36 1.52
C VAL A 141 6.88 -17.55 1.77
N VAL A 142 6.00 -17.45 0.78
CA VAL A 142 4.73 -16.72 0.89
C VAL A 142 3.85 -17.32 1.99
N ALA A 143 3.71 -18.63 2.03
CA ALA A 143 2.90 -19.31 3.03
C ALA A 143 3.46 -19.15 4.46
N ILE A 144 4.79 -19.27 4.62
CA ILE A 144 5.46 -19.03 5.89
C ILE A 144 5.27 -17.57 6.33
N ALA A 145 5.47 -16.62 5.42
CA ALA A 145 5.25 -15.21 5.71
C ALA A 145 3.79 -14.91 6.12
N LEU A 146 2.81 -15.51 5.44
CA LEU A 146 1.40 -15.42 5.83
C LEU A 146 1.18 -15.89 7.27
N ILE A 147 1.68 -17.07 7.62
CA ILE A 147 1.51 -17.66 8.96
C ILE A 147 2.21 -16.80 10.02
N VAL A 148 3.49 -16.46 9.80
CA VAL A 148 4.28 -15.66 10.74
C VAL A 148 3.63 -14.32 11.02
N TYR A 149 3.23 -13.59 9.98
CA TYR A 149 2.57 -12.29 10.16
C TYR A 149 1.15 -12.43 10.70
N GLY A 150 0.45 -13.54 10.41
CA GLY A 150 -0.81 -13.86 11.06
C GLY A 150 -0.66 -13.98 12.58
N VAL A 151 0.35 -14.72 13.03
CA VAL A 151 0.71 -14.86 14.46
C VAL A 151 1.14 -13.52 15.04
N LEU A 152 1.95 -12.74 14.33
CA LEU A 152 2.40 -11.41 14.78
C LEU A 152 1.22 -10.46 15.00
N PHE A 153 0.20 -10.44 14.13
CA PHE A 153 -1.01 -9.66 14.37
C PHE A 153 -1.69 -10.01 15.70
N ILE A 154 -1.82 -11.30 15.99
CA ILE A 154 -2.45 -11.76 17.21
C ILE A 154 -1.61 -11.35 18.45
N ILE A 155 -0.28 -11.52 18.38
CA ILE A 155 0.64 -11.15 19.47
C ILE A 155 0.61 -9.65 19.72
N VAL A 156 0.74 -8.84 18.66
CA VAL A 156 0.79 -7.37 18.76
C VAL A 156 -0.52 -6.81 19.30
N GLU A 157 -1.67 -7.33 18.85
CA GLU A 157 -2.97 -6.91 19.37
C GLU A 157 -3.17 -7.30 20.84
N ASN A 158 -2.71 -8.48 21.24
CA ASN A 158 -2.73 -8.89 22.63
C ASN A 158 -1.81 -8.03 23.50
N TYR A 159 -0.59 -7.73 23.02
CA TYR A 159 0.37 -6.87 23.71
C TYR A 159 -0.17 -5.44 23.91
N ASN A 160 -0.91 -4.91 22.94
CA ASN A 160 -1.50 -3.57 23.01
C ASN A 160 -2.87 -3.52 23.71
N LYS A 161 -3.40 -4.66 24.14
CA LYS A 161 -4.68 -4.70 24.85
C LYS A 161 -4.59 -3.88 26.15
N GLY A 162 -5.46 -2.87 26.29
CA GLY A 162 -5.50 -1.97 27.44
C GLY A 162 -4.45 -0.85 27.44
N ARG A 163 -3.64 -0.72 26.40
CA ARG A 163 -2.72 0.41 26.24
C ARG A 163 -3.41 1.54 25.49
N GLU A 164 -3.22 2.76 25.95
CA GLU A 164 -3.66 3.94 25.24
C GLU A 164 -2.63 4.32 24.16
N PRO A 165 -3.06 4.57 22.92
CA PRO A 165 -2.15 5.00 21.87
C PRO A 165 -1.60 6.41 22.14
N GLN A 166 -0.31 6.60 21.92
CA GLN A 166 0.35 7.91 22.09
C GLN A 166 0.08 8.85 20.93
N CYS A 167 -0.23 8.30 19.74
CA CYS A 167 -0.51 9.05 18.52
C CYS A 167 -1.91 8.69 18.01
N THR A 168 -2.87 9.61 18.12
CA THR A 168 -4.27 9.39 17.77
C THR A 168 -4.72 10.16 16.54
N SER A 169 -3.86 11.06 16.02
CA SER A 169 -4.08 11.80 14.78
C SER A 169 -2.83 11.80 13.88
N LEU A 170 -3.01 12.07 12.58
CA LEU A 170 -1.89 12.17 11.63
C LEU A 170 -1.02 13.42 11.88
N GLU A 171 -1.60 14.46 12.44
CA GLU A 171 -0.91 15.68 12.83
C GLU A 171 0.12 15.38 13.91
N ASP A 172 -0.24 14.55 14.92
CA ASP A 172 0.64 14.15 16.03
C ASP A 172 1.74 13.17 15.63
N LEU A 173 1.64 12.57 14.44
CA LEU A 173 2.64 11.62 13.96
C LEU A 173 4.01 12.31 13.81
N SER A 174 5.00 11.88 14.58
CA SER A 174 6.35 12.44 14.49
C SER A 174 7.12 11.91 13.26
N PHE A 175 8.15 12.64 12.79
CA PHE A 175 9.07 12.14 11.76
C PHE A 175 9.77 10.85 12.18
N LYS A 176 10.13 10.73 13.47
CA LYS A 176 10.70 9.50 14.04
C LYS A 176 9.75 8.33 13.92
N THR A 177 8.48 8.52 14.29
CA THR A 177 7.44 7.50 14.19
C THR A 177 7.20 7.10 12.73
N ALA A 178 7.13 8.07 11.81
CA ALA A 178 7.01 7.83 10.38
C ALA A 178 8.19 7.00 9.83
N PHE A 179 9.43 7.35 10.19
CA PHE A 179 10.63 6.61 9.82
C PHE A 179 10.60 5.17 10.33
N LEU A 180 10.22 4.96 11.61
CA LEU A 180 10.12 3.63 12.19
C LEU A 180 9.05 2.77 11.48
N ILE A 181 7.90 3.33 11.13
CA ILE A 181 6.90 2.63 10.28
C ILE A 181 7.51 2.25 8.93
N GLY A 182 8.33 3.14 8.35
CA GLY A 182 9.09 2.87 7.12
C GLY A 182 10.10 1.72 7.28
N CYS A 183 10.75 1.59 8.43
CA CYS A 183 11.61 0.43 8.73
C CYS A 183 10.81 -0.88 8.74
N PHE A 184 9.59 -0.87 9.30
CA PHE A 184 8.71 -2.04 9.21
C PHE A 184 8.26 -2.33 7.78
N GLN A 185 8.10 -1.30 6.94
CA GLN A 185 7.78 -1.49 5.52
C GLN A 185 8.87 -2.29 4.77
N VAL A 186 10.14 -2.19 5.16
CA VAL A 186 11.22 -2.97 4.54
C VAL A 186 10.90 -4.47 4.55
N LEU A 187 10.25 -4.96 5.60
CA LEU A 187 9.88 -6.38 5.73
C LEU A 187 8.91 -6.83 4.62
N SER A 188 8.17 -5.90 4.02
CA SER A 188 7.24 -6.20 2.93
C SER A 188 7.90 -6.51 1.60
N VAL A 189 9.20 -6.35 1.50
CA VAL A 189 10.00 -6.78 0.35
C VAL A 189 9.95 -8.31 0.23
N ILE A 190 9.79 -9.03 1.35
CA ILE A 190 9.57 -10.49 1.35
C ILE A 190 8.14 -10.79 0.89
N PRO A 191 7.94 -11.54 -0.23
CA PRO A 191 6.62 -11.90 -0.72
C PRO A 191 5.76 -12.61 0.34
N GLY A 192 4.47 -12.31 0.38
CA GLY A 192 3.57 -12.87 1.39
C GLY A 192 3.47 -12.05 2.70
N THR A 193 4.45 -11.21 3.01
CA THR A 193 4.45 -10.39 4.23
C THR A 193 3.29 -9.39 4.26
N SER A 194 2.91 -8.82 3.12
CA SER A 194 1.97 -7.71 2.96
C SER A 194 2.52 -6.36 3.42
N ARG A 195 2.57 -5.40 2.52
CA ARG A 195 2.98 -4.03 2.82
C ARG A 195 2.09 -3.40 3.89
N SER A 196 0.77 -3.45 3.69
CA SER A 196 -0.19 -2.94 4.68
C SER A 196 -0.10 -3.69 6.01
N GLY A 197 0.13 -5.00 5.98
CA GLY A 197 0.33 -5.79 7.20
C GLY A 197 1.53 -5.34 8.02
N SER A 198 2.70 -5.19 7.40
CA SER A 198 3.94 -4.76 8.05
C SER A 198 3.85 -3.37 8.65
N THR A 199 3.35 -2.41 7.86
CA THR A 199 3.26 -1.02 8.29
C THR A 199 2.21 -0.79 9.37
N ILE A 200 1.09 -1.53 9.34
CA ILE A 200 0.08 -1.49 10.41
C ILE A 200 0.65 -2.05 11.71
N ILE A 201 1.27 -3.24 11.67
CA ILE A 201 1.95 -3.82 12.84
C ILE A 201 3.00 -2.85 13.39
N GLY A 202 3.85 -2.31 12.52
CA GLY A 202 4.85 -1.31 12.88
C GLY A 202 4.24 -0.08 13.54
N GLY A 203 3.19 0.48 12.95
CA GLY A 203 2.46 1.63 13.48
C GLY A 203 1.93 1.38 14.89
N ILE A 204 1.25 0.24 15.11
CA ILE A 204 0.71 -0.13 16.42
C ILE A 204 1.83 -0.31 17.44
N LEU A 205 2.93 -0.98 17.09
CA LEU A 205 4.08 -1.20 17.98
C LEU A 205 4.77 0.10 18.39
N VAL A 206 4.85 1.10 17.51
CA VAL A 206 5.43 2.40 17.83
C VAL A 206 4.44 3.36 18.49
N GLY A 207 3.25 2.89 18.87
CA GLY A 207 2.28 3.61 19.70
C GLY A 207 1.26 4.43 18.93
N THR A 208 1.01 4.18 17.64
CA THR A 208 -0.11 4.80 16.94
C THR A 208 -1.42 4.07 17.19
N SER A 209 -2.55 4.78 17.10
CA SER A 209 -3.87 4.14 17.08
C SER A 209 -4.03 3.30 15.79
N ARG A 210 -4.93 2.28 15.82
CA ARG A 210 -5.24 1.45 14.65
C ARG A 210 -5.65 2.29 13.45
N THR A 211 -6.44 3.34 13.68
CA THR A 211 -6.90 4.27 12.63
C THR A 211 -5.73 5.02 11.99
N VAL A 212 -4.82 5.58 12.81
CA VAL A 212 -3.65 6.31 12.32
C VAL A 212 -2.69 5.35 11.59
N ALA A 213 -2.45 4.15 12.14
CA ALA A 213 -1.63 3.13 11.48
C ALA A 213 -2.17 2.78 10.09
N ALA A 214 -3.48 2.53 9.95
CA ALA A 214 -4.11 2.21 8.68
C ALA A 214 -4.10 3.41 7.70
N GLU A 215 -4.49 4.61 8.12
CA GLU A 215 -4.48 5.80 7.26
C GLU A 215 -3.06 6.13 6.77
N PHE A 216 -2.06 6.11 7.66
CA PHE A 216 -0.68 6.37 7.26
C PHE A 216 -0.13 5.29 6.31
N THR A 217 -0.50 4.03 6.55
CA THR A 217 -0.20 2.91 5.64
C THR A 217 -0.75 3.15 4.23
N PHE A 218 -1.99 3.64 4.11
CA PHE A 218 -2.57 3.96 2.81
C PHE A 218 -1.79 5.08 2.10
N PHE A 219 -1.43 6.13 2.81
CA PHE A 219 -0.69 7.26 2.24
C PHE A 219 0.74 6.87 1.85
N LEU A 220 1.39 6.03 2.66
CA LEU A 220 2.71 5.49 2.37
C LEU A 220 2.70 4.61 1.10
N GLY A 221 1.57 3.95 0.81
CA GLY A 221 1.36 3.20 -0.42
C GLY A 221 1.43 4.05 -1.69
N ILE A 222 1.05 5.34 -1.65
CA ILE A 222 0.98 6.19 -2.84
C ILE A 222 2.34 6.25 -3.58
N PRO A 223 3.43 6.74 -2.99
CA PRO A 223 4.70 6.82 -3.69
C PRO A 223 5.31 5.43 -3.97
N VAL A 224 5.11 4.45 -3.10
CA VAL A 224 5.68 3.10 -3.25
C VAL A 224 5.06 2.37 -4.44
N MET A 225 3.72 2.28 -4.51
CA MET A 225 3.02 1.58 -5.60
C MET A 225 3.18 2.32 -6.93
N PHE A 226 3.15 3.66 -6.91
CA PHE A 226 3.41 4.45 -8.10
C PHE A 226 4.83 4.22 -8.62
N GLY A 227 5.83 4.24 -7.74
CA GLY A 227 7.23 3.99 -8.09
C GLY A 227 7.47 2.57 -8.61
N ALA A 228 6.91 1.55 -7.95
CA ALA A 228 7.00 0.16 -8.38
C ALA A 228 6.36 -0.06 -9.77
N SER A 229 5.17 0.47 -9.98
CA SER A 229 4.47 0.36 -11.28
C SER A 229 5.24 1.06 -12.41
N LEU A 230 5.75 2.26 -12.14
CA LEU A 230 6.57 2.97 -13.12
C LEU A 230 7.83 2.18 -13.49
N LEU A 231 8.51 1.61 -12.49
CA LEU A 231 9.72 0.81 -12.70
C LEU A 231 9.42 -0.43 -13.55
N LYS A 232 8.34 -1.17 -13.25
CA LYS A 232 7.92 -2.37 -14.02
C LYS A 232 7.53 -1.98 -15.47
N ILE A 233 6.79 -0.90 -15.68
CA ILE A 233 6.45 -0.40 -17.02
C ILE A 233 7.73 -0.03 -17.83
N VAL A 234 8.67 0.66 -17.20
CA VAL A 234 9.93 1.04 -17.86
C VAL A 234 10.79 -0.19 -18.18
N LYS A 235 10.88 -1.17 -17.26
CA LYS A 235 11.60 -2.44 -17.52
C LYS A 235 10.95 -3.26 -18.64
N PHE A 236 9.63 -3.33 -18.72
CA PHE A 236 8.89 -4.04 -19.77
C PHE A 236 8.98 -3.33 -21.13
N GLY A 237 9.04 -2.00 -21.12
CA GLY A 237 9.00 -1.18 -22.33
C GLY A 237 7.59 -0.68 -22.66
N PHE A 238 7.51 0.19 -23.67
CA PHE A 238 6.24 0.84 -24.07
C PHE A 238 5.55 0.15 -25.24
N GLY A 239 5.96 -1.07 -25.60
CA GLY A 239 5.44 -1.83 -26.74
C GLY A 239 4.15 -2.61 -26.47
N PHE A 240 3.24 -2.08 -25.66
CA PHE A 240 1.97 -2.74 -25.32
C PHE A 240 1.07 -2.91 -26.55
N THR A 241 0.49 -4.09 -26.69
CA THR A 241 -0.61 -4.31 -27.65
C THR A 241 -1.90 -3.65 -27.19
N GLY A 242 -2.80 -3.35 -28.13
CA GLY A 242 -4.11 -2.78 -27.75
C GLY A 242 -4.92 -3.66 -26.78
N THR A 243 -4.77 -4.99 -26.86
CA THR A 243 -5.42 -5.94 -25.95
C THR A 243 -4.81 -5.85 -24.55
N GLU A 244 -3.51 -5.77 -24.42
CA GLU A 244 -2.82 -5.60 -23.12
C GLU A 244 -3.20 -4.29 -22.44
N VAL A 245 -3.25 -3.19 -23.18
CA VAL A 245 -3.72 -1.90 -22.64
C VAL A 245 -5.15 -2.02 -22.12
N LEU A 246 -6.02 -2.69 -22.88
CA LEU A 246 -7.41 -2.90 -22.44
C LEU A 246 -7.49 -3.74 -21.15
N ILE A 247 -6.70 -4.82 -21.04
CA ILE A 247 -6.60 -5.65 -19.84
C ILE A 247 -6.13 -4.82 -18.64
N LEU A 248 -5.08 -4.01 -18.79
CA LEU A 248 -4.59 -3.12 -17.73
C LEU A 248 -5.66 -2.12 -17.29
N VAL A 249 -6.32 -1.45 -18.22
CA VAL A 249 -7.34 -0.45 -17.90
C VAL A 249 -8.54 -1.07 -17.17
N ILE A 250 -9.05 -2.22 -17.65
CA ILE A 250 -10.16 -2.90 -16.99
C ILE A 250 -9.74 -3.34 -15.59
N GLY A 251 -8.59 -4.00 -15.44
CA GLY A 251 -8.07 -4.44 -14.14
C GLY A 251 -7.93 -3.27 -13.16
N MET A 252 -7.33 -2.15 -13.60
CA MET A 252 -7.20 -0.94 -12.79
C MET A 252 -8.55 -0.34 -12.38
N VAL A 253 -9.52 -0.26 -13.30
CA VAL A 253 -10.84 0.30 -12.99
C VAL A 253 -11.58 -0.57 -11.96
N VAL A 254 -11.53 -1.89 -12.13
CA VAL A 254 -12.15 -2.82 -11.18
C VAL A 254 -11.45 -2.73 -9.82
N ALA A 255 -10.12 -2.78 -9.79
CA ALA A 255 -9.33 -2.63 -8.56
C ALA A 255 -9.64 -1.30 -7.86
N PHE A 256 -9.77 -0.20 -8.59
CA PHE A 256 -10.16 1.12 -8.06
C PHE A 256 -11.51 1.08 -7.36
N VAL A 257 -12.55 0.60 -8.04
CA VAL A 257 -13.92 0.57 -7.49
C VAL A 257 -13.99 -0.32 -6.25
N VAL A 258 -13.40 -1.50 -6.32
CA VAL A 258 -13.39 -2.46 -5.22
C VAL A 258 -12.56 -1.94 -4.05
N SER A 259 -11.43 -1.28 -4.30
CA SER A 259 -10.60 -0.65 -3.27
C SER A 259 -11.34 0.43 -2.48
N ILE A 260 -12.20 1.23 -3.12
CA ILE A 260 -13.03 2.20 -2.41
C ILE A 260 -13.90 1.50 -1.36
N LEU A 261 -14.49 0.36 -1.70
CA LEU A 261 -15.32 -0.42 -0.78
C LEU A 261 -14.49 -1.08 0.32
N ALA A 262 -13.36 -1.67 -0.04
CA ALA A 262 -12.45 -2.34 0.89
C ALA A 262 -11.86 -1.37 1.93
N ILE A 263 -11.42 -0.17 1.51
CA ILE A 263 -10.90 0.88 2.40
C ILE A 263 -11.99 1.35 3.37
N LYS A 264 -13.19 1.65 2.86
CA LYS A 264 -14.32 2.07 3.72
C LYS A 264 -14.70 0.98 4.72
N PHE A 265 -14.74 -0.29 4.27
CA PHE A 265 -14.98 -1.44 5.13
C PHE A 265 -13.92 -1.52 6.23
N LEU A 266 -12.64 -1.53 5.87
CA LEU A 266 -11.55 -1.65 6.85
C LEU A 266 -11.59 -0.52 7.87
N MET A 267 -11.72 0.74 7.42
CA MET A 267 -11.80 1.89 8.32
C MET A 267 -13.01 1.85 9.24
N GLY A 268 -14.14 1.33 8.77
CA GLY A 268 -15.31 1.07 9.61
C GLY A 268 -15.08 -0.04 10.63
N TYR A 269 -14.43 -1.12 10.21
CA TYR A 269 -14.16 -2.31 11.01
C TYR A 269 -13.21 -2.01 12.20
N ILE A 270 -12.05 -1.38 11.92
CA ILE A 270 -11.00 -1.14 12.93
C ILE A 270 -11.39 -0.11 14.00
N LYS A 271 -12.47 0.66 13.80
CA LYS A 271 -13.04 1.54 14.83
C LYS A 271 -13.67 0.76 15.97
N LYS A 272 -14.10 -0.47 15.73
CA LYS A 272 -14.85 -1.31 16.68
C LYS A 272 -14.14 -2.62 17.01
N HIS A 273 -13.22 -3.06 16.17
CA HIS A 273 -12.55 -4.36 16.25
C HIS A 273 -11.03 -4.21 16.16
N ASP A 274 -10.32 -5.26 16.55
CA ASP A 274 -8.88 -5.38 16.40
C ASP A 274 -8.51 -6.12 15.08
N PHE A 275 -7.21 -6.23 14.79
CA PHE A 275 -6.71 -6.91 13.60
C PHE A 275 -6.58 -8.43 13.74
N LYS A 276 -6.97 -9.05 14.86
CA LYS A 276 -6.82 -10.49 15.07
C LYS A 276 -7.56 -11.34 14.04
N ALA A 277 -8.75 -10.91 13.59
CA ALA A 277 -9.48 -11.62 12.55
C ALA A 277 -8.65 -11.77 11.26
N PHE A 278 -7.94 -10.71 10.85
CA PHE A 278 -7.03 -10.77 9.71
C PHE A 278 -5.81 -11.65 10.01
N GLY A 279 -5.34 -11.68 11.26
CA GLY A 279 -4.28 -12.59 11.69
C GLY A 279 -4.68 -14.06 11.51
N TRP A 280 -5.85 -14.45 12.00
CA TRP A 280 -6.38 -15.80 11.84
C TRP A 280 -6.61 -16.15 10.36
N TYR A 281 -7.19 -15.24 9.58
CA TYR A 281 -7.38 -15.42 8.16
C TYR A 281 -6.05 -15.75 7.45
N ARG A 282 -4.97 -14.99 7.75
CA ARG A 282 -3.64 -15.23 7.17
C ARG A 282 -3.06 -16.58 7.52
N ILE A 283 -3.22 -17.02 8.78
CA ILE A 283 -2.76 -18.35 9.22
C ILE A 283 -3.48 -19.43 8.42
N VAL A 284 -4.80 -19.35 8.32
CA VAL A 284 -5.60 -20.32 7.53
C VAL A 284 -5.18 -20.31 6.07
N LEU A 285 -5.05 -19.12 5.46
CA LEU A 285 -4.62 -18.99 4.07
C LEU A 285 -3.23 -19.59 3.85
N GLY A 286 -2.26 -19.29 4.72
CA GLY A 286 -0.90 -19.83 4.63
C GLY A 286 -0.86 -21.35 4.76
N VAL A 287 -1.66 -21.93 5.66
CA VAL A 287 -1.81 -23.39 5.79
C VAL A 287 -2.44 -23.99 4.52
N LEU A 288 -3.48 -23.35 3.96
CA LEU A 288 -4.11 -23.83 2.71
C LEU A 288 -3.11 -23.80 1.54
N VAL A 289 -2.30 -22.73 1.41
CA VAL A 289 -1.24 -22.66 0.38
C VAL A 289 -0.27 -23.84 0.54
N LEU A 290 0.24 -24.10 1.74
CA LEU A 290 1.17 -25.20 1.99
C LEU A 290 0.53 -26.56 1.67
N VAL A 291 -0.67 -26.82 2.18
CA VAL A 291 -1.37 -28.11 1.97
C VAL A 291 -1.63 -28.33 0.48
N TYR A 292 -2.06 -27.32 -0.25
CA TYR A 292 -2.31 -27.43 -1.68
C TYR A 292 -1.05 -27.79 -2.46
N PHE A 293 0.03 -27.02 -2.30
CA PHE A 293 1.25 -27.23 -3.07
C PHE A 293 2.02 -28.49 -2.66
N ILE A 294 2.03 -28.84 -1.36
CA ILE A 294 2.61 -30.10 -0.90
C ILE A 294 1.80 -31.28 -1.47
N GLY A 295 0.47 -31.18 -1.43
CA GLY A 295 -0.40 -32.20 -2.03
C GLY A 295 -0.16 -32.39 -3.54
N LYS A 296 0.01 -31.29 -4.28
CA LYS A 296 0.34 -31.32 -5.70
C LYS A 296 1.67 -32.02 -5.99
N ILE A 297 2.70 -31.77 -5.17
CA ILE A 297 4.01 -32.43 -5.31
C ILE A 297 3.92 -33.94 -4.99
N LEU A 298 3.12 -34.33 -3.98
CA LEU A 298 2.99 -35.75 -3.59
C LEU A 298 2.15 -36.56 -4.56
N LEU A 299 1.30 -35.90 -5.36
CA LEU A 299 0.41 -36.54 -6.33
C LEU A 299 0.95 -36.51 -7.77
N ALA A 300 2.01 -35.75 -8.04
CA ALA A 300 2.74 -35.67 -9.32
C ALA A 300 3.84 -36.72 -9.38
#